data_206a892455669e72afc12c27f5e07f19
#
_entry.id   206a892455669e72afc12c27f5e07f19
#
_cell.length_a   1.000
_cell.length_b   1.000
_cell.length_c   1.000
_cell.angle_alpha   90.00
_cell.angle_beta   90.00
_cell.angle_gamma   90.00
#
_symmetry.space_group_name_H-M   'P 1'
#
loop_
_entity.id
_entity.type
_entity.pdbx_description
1 polymer ?
#
loop_
_entity_poly.entity_id
_entity_poly.type
_entity_poly.pdbx_seq_one_letter_code
_entity_poly.pdbx_strand_id
1 'polypeptide(L)'
;MNTENLIPKIGVITDVRKDTPDVKTFRVVGLDGKKLFEHLPGQCAMVSVPGVSEAMFSITSSPTNKEFMEFSIKKCGCLTEILHSLEVGNKITVRGPYGKNFPVEGDFLGKDMLFIAGGIGLAPLRSVINYIRDNRSRYGKVTVVYGARSKADLVDIEEIKNEWTNEPDFNVYLTIDNPDPEWDGHVGFVPSYVKELGLDSNMTAVLCGPPIMIKFTLQGLLELGFKKEHVYTTLELRMKCGIGKCGRCNVGNKFVCKDGPVFRMDEIDELPDEY
;
A
#
# COMPACT_ATOMS: atom_id res chain seq x y z
N MET A 1 24.35 -8.44 5.81
CA MET A 1 22.88 -8.54 6.10
C MET A 1 22.67 -7.92 7.46
N ASN A 2 21.87 -6.86 7.55
CA ASN A 2 21.60 -6.24 8.86
C ASN A 2 20.69 -7.17 9.67
N THR A 3 21.20 -7.79 10.72
CA THR A 3 20.47 -8.72 11.58
C THR A 3 19.53 -8.01 12.55
N GLU A 4 19.68 -6.71 12.75
CA GLU A 4 18.80 -5.91 13.61
C GLU A 4 17.33 -5.95 13.16
N ASN A 5 17.09 -6.03 11.84
CA ASN A 5 15.73 -6.13 11.29
C ASN A 5 15.03 -7.46 11.62
N LEU A 6 15.75 -8.45 12.13
CA LEU A 6 15.19 -9.73 12.55
C LEU A 6 14.75 -9.74 14.03
N ILE A 7 15.20 -8.77 14.82
CA ILE A 7 14.88 -8.69 16.25
C ILE A 7 13.53 -7.96 16.39
N PRO A 8 12.50 -8.63 16.94
CA PRO A 8 11.22 -7.98 17.18
C PRO A 8 11.36 -6.87 18.23
N LYS A 9 10.82 -5.71 17.91
CA LYS A 9 10.69 -4.59 18.87
C LYS A 9 9.28 -4.59 19.44
N ILE A 10 9.13 -4.25 20.70
CA ILE A 10 7.82 -4.10 21.34
C ILE A 10 7.23 -2.77 20.88
N GLY A 11 6.05 -2.81 20.28
CA GLY A 11 5.23 -1.68 19.90
C GLY A 11 4.06 -1.52 20.84
N VAL A 12 3.74 -0.27 21.18
CA VAL A 12 2.54 0.11 21.93
C VAL A 12 1.55 0.75 20.95
N ILE A 13 0.32 0.28 20.94
CA ILE A 13 -0.76 0.88 20.15
C ILE A 13 -1.17 2.18 20.84
N THR A 14 -1.05 3.30 20.13
CA THR A 14 -1.40 4.64 20.65
C THR A 14 -2.68 5.19 20.05
N ASP A 15 -3.14 4.63 18.92
CA ASP A 15 -4.39 4.98 18.29
C ASP A 15 -4.93 3.81 17.48
N VAL A 16 -6.26 3.69 17.39
CA VAL A 16 -6.96 2.68 16.59
C VAL A 16 -8.09 3.36 15.86
N ARG A 17 -7.91 3.58 14.56
CA ARG A 17 -8.95 4.13 13.68
C ARG A 17 -9.69 2.99 12.97
N LYS A 18 -11.01 3.02 13.02
CA LYS A 18 -11.85 2.11 12.23
C LYS A 18 -12.13 2.76 10.88
N ASP A 19 -11.47 2.29 9.83
CA ASP A 19 -11.64 2.84 8.48
C ASP A 19 -12.88 2.27 7.78
N THR A 20 -13.06 0.94 7.87
CA THR A 20 -14.21 0.24 7.28
C THR A 20 -14.73 -0.83 8.25
N PRO A 21 -15.81 -1.54 7.94
CA PRO A 21 -16.29 -2.64 8.79
C PRO A 21 -15.24 -3.74 9.04
N ASP A 22 -14.29 -3.95 8.10
CA ASP A 22 -13.29 -5.00 8.16
C ASP A 22 -11.83 -4.49 8.11
N VAL A 23 -11.60 -3.17 8.12
CA VAL A 23 -10.26 -2.57 8.16
C VAL A 23 -10.12 -1.63 9.35
N LYS A 24 -9.03 -1.82 10.11
CA LYS A 24 -8.57 -0.89 11.15
C LYS A 24 -7.15 -0.43 10.86
N THR A 25 -6.88 0.85 11.09
CA THR A 25 -5.53 1.40 11.09
C THR A 25 -5.04 1.57 12.52
N PHE A 26 -3.89 0.96 12.81
CA PHE A 26 -3.23 0.97 14.11
C PHE A 26 -2.02 1.89 14.05
N ARG A 27 -1.97 2.87 14.97
CA ARG A 27 -0.78 3.69 15.19
C ARG A 27 0.05 3.07 16.29
N VAL A 28 1.36 2.90 16.03
CA VAL A 28 2.26 2.15 16.91
C VAL A 28 3.55 2.95 17.14
N VAL A 29 3.97 2.99 18.39
CA VAL A 29 5.27 3.56 18.83
C VAL A 29 6.06 2.53 19.65
N GLY A 30 7.34 2.76 19.81
CA GLY A 30 8.18 1.97 20.74
C GLY A 30 7.82 2.22 22.21
N LEU A 31 8.39 1.43 23.12
CA LEU A 31 8.25 1.63 24.58
C LEU A 31 8.76 2.99 25.07
N ASP A 32 9.65 3.60 24.31
CA ASP A 32 10.19 4.94 24.55
C ASP A 32 9.33 6.07 23.96
N GLY A 33 8.16 5.74 23.41
CA GLY A 33 7.25 6.67 22.76
C GLY A 33 7.69 7.16 21.38
N LYS A 34 8.75 6.57 20.80
CA LYS A 34 9.28 6.96 19.49
C LYS A 34 8.93 5.94 18.41
N LYS A 35 9.09 6.35 17.16
CA LYS A 35 9.00 5.46 16.00
C LYS A 35 9.92 4.23 16.17
N LEU A 36 9.42 3.06 15.83
CA LEU A 36 10.14 1.79 16.04
C LEU A 36 11.44 1.68 15.23
N PHE A 37 11.40 2.10 13.96
CA PHE A 37 12.54 2.12 13.04
C PHE A 37 12.23 2.98 11.81
N GLU A 38 13.27 3.41 11.11
CA GLU A 38 13.13 4.11 9.83
C GLU A 38 12.75 3.12 8.72
N HIS A 39 11.97 3.59 7.76
CA HIS A 39 11.55 2.83 6.59
C HIS A 39 11.46 3.73 5.36
N LEU A 40 11.29 3.12 4.19
CA LEU A 40 11.04 3.79 2.92
C LEU A 40 9.63 3.43 2.40
N PRO A 41 9.02 4.25 1.54
CA PRO A 41 7.67 4.00 1.04
C PRO A 41 7.58 2.66 0.29
N GLY A 42 6.55 1.87 0.56
CA GLY A 42 6.36 0.54 -0.05
C GLY A 42 6.99 -0.61 0.73
N GLN A 43 7.80 -0.32 1.76
CA GLN A 43 8.31 -1.36 2.64
C GLN A 43 7.22 -1.88 3.60
N CYS A 44 7.44 -3.09 4.09
CA CYS A 44 6.56 -3.79 4.99
C CYS A 44 7.28 -4.23 6.27
N ALA A 45 6.51 -4.64 7.27
CA ALA A 45 7.01 -5.15 8.53
C ALA A 45 6.21 -6.38 8.96
N MET A 46 6.87 -7.28 9.69
CA MET A 46 6.19 -8.36 10.40
C MET A 46 5.58 -7.82 11.68
N VAL A 47 4.27 -7.92 11.78
CA VAL A 47 3.52 -7.61 13.00
C VAL A 47 3.07 -8.91 13.64
N SER A 48 3.25 -9.03 14.95
CA SER A 48 2.82 -10.21 15.68
C SER A 48 2.15 -9.88 17.00
N VAL A 49 1.27 -10.77 17.42
CA VAL A 49 0.73 -10.81 18.78
C VAL A 49 1.39 -11.98 19.48
N PRO A 50 2.09 -11.76 20.59
CA PRO A 50 2.76 -12.84 21.34
C PRO A 50 1.82 -13.99 21.68
N GLY A 51 2.23 -15.22 21.39
CA GLY A 51 1.44 -16.43 21.62
C GLY A 51 0.42 -16.76 20.52
N VAL A 52 0.27 -15.91 19.50
CA VAL A 52 -0.67 -16.15 18.38
C VAL A 52 0.07 -16.49 17.09
N SER A 53 0.55 -15.49 16.37
CA SER A 53 1.35 -15.67 15.16
C SER A 53 1.94 -14.32 14.68
N GLU A 54 2.59 -14.35 13.52
CA GLU A 54 3.07 -13.14 12.82
C GLU A 54 2.63 -13.14 11.36
N ALA A 55 2.42 -11.95 10.80
CA ALA A 55 2.21 -11.74 9.37
C ALA A 55 2.83 -10.43 8.88
N MET A 56 3.06 -10.37 7.58
CA MET A 56 3.60 -9.19 6.92
C MET A 56 2.48 -8.20 6.62
N PHE A 57 2.71 -6.94 6.95
CA PHE A 57 1.82 -5.82 6.61
C PHE A 57 2.63 -4.67 6.04
N SER A 58 2.04 -3.96 5.09
CA SER A 58 2.61 -2.71 4.58
C SER A 58 2.66 -1.66 5.67
N ILE A 59 3.74 -0.88 5.72
CA ILE A 59 3.84 0.30 6.57
C ILE A 59 3.11 1.41 5.82
N THR A 60 1.99 1.89 6.36
CA THR A 60 1.07 2.79 5.65
C THR A 60 1.32 4.27 5.95
N SER A 61 1.98 4.59 7.06
CA SER A 61 2.43 5.95 7.35
C SER A 61 3.54 6.39 6.40
N SER A 62 3.60 7.70 6.10
CA SER A 62 4.73 8.27 5.37
C SER A 62 6.03 8.10 6.16
N PRO A 63 7.17 7.77 5.53
CA PRO A 63 8.48 7.74 6.21
C PRO A 63 8.95 9.13 6.68
N THR A 64 8.37 10.21 6.19
CA THR A 64 8.60 11.58 6.67
C THR A 64 8.11 11.77 8.10
N ASN A 65 7.06 11.04 8.50
CA ASN A 65 6.63 10.99 9.88
C ASN A 65 7.70 10.32 10.75
N LYS A 66 8.20 11.05 11.76
CA LYS A 66 9.27 10.61 12.65
C LYS A 66 8.77 10.14 14.03
N GLU A 67 7.47 10.26 14.29
CA GLU A 67 6.91 10.01 15.62
C GLU A 67 6.38 8.59 15.77
N PHE A 68 5.67 8.08 14.76
CA PHE A 68 4.98 6.79 14.84
C PHE A 68 5.03 6.00 13.50
N MET A 69 4.53 4.77 13.55
CA MET A 69 4.22 3.95 12.38
C MET A 69 2.73 3.61 12.36
N GLU A 70 2.17 3.46 11.16
CA GLU A 70 0.79 3.00 11.00
C GLU A 70 0.72 1.74 10.14
N PHE A 71 -0.26 0.90 10.46
CA PHE A 71 -0.59 -0.32 9.75
C PHE A 71 -2.09 -0.40 9.54
N SER A 72 -2.56 -0.37 8.29
CA SER A 72 -3.97 -0.60 7.94
C SER A 72 -4.16 -2.10 7.70
N ILE A 73 -4.94 -2.73 8.55
CA ILE A 73 -5.06 -4.20 8.64
C ILE A 73 -6.49 -4.61 8.35
N LYS A 74 -6.66 -5.42 7.30
CA LYS A 74 -7.94 -6.06 6.99
C LYS A 74 -8.12 -7.31 7.83
N LYS A 75 -9.31 -7.48 8.40
CA LYS A 75 -9.72 -8.66 9.16
C LYS A 75 -9.97 -9.84 8.21
N CYS A 76 -9.08 -10.83 8.22
CA CYS A 76 -9.16 -11.96 7.29
C CYS A 76 -8.61 -13.29 7.84
N GLY A 77 -8.47 -13.43 9.16
CA GLY A 77 -7.99 -14.66 9.79
C GLY A 77 -7.56 -14.47 11.23
N CYS A 78 -7.15 -15.53 11.90
CA CYS A 78 -6.91 -15.61 13.33
C CYS A 78 -6.06 -14.44 13.88
N LEU A 79 -4.88 -14.18 13.30
CA LEU A 79 -4.04 -13.06 13.75
C LEU A 79 -4.75 -11.72 13.62
N THR A 80 -5.37 -11.47 12.46
CA THR A 80 -6.03 -10.18 12.19
C THR A 80 -7.32 -10.01 13.01
N GLU A 81 -8.00 -11.09 13.36
CA GLU A 81 -9.14 -11.07 14.30
C GLU A 81 -8.70 -10.61 15.69
N ILE A 82 -7.58 -11.18 16.19
CA ILE A 82 -7.02 -10.79 17.46
C ILE A 82 -6.49 -9.36 17.43
N LEU A 83 -5.77 -8.95 16.35
CA LEU A 83 -5.35 -7.57 16.17
C LEU A 83 -6.54 -6.61 16.23
N HIS A 84 -7.66 -6.96 15.58
CA HIS A 84 -8.87 -6.15 15.61
C HIS A 84 -9.56 -6.06 16.98
N SER A 85 -9.26 -6.96 17.92
CA SER A 85 -9.74 -6.89 19.31
C SER A 85 -8.84 -6.05 20.22
N LEU A 86 -7.65 -5.65 19.74
CA LEU A 86 -6.72 -4.84 20.52
C LEU A 86 -7.18 -3.38 20.56
N GLU A 87 -6.82 -2.72 21.67
CA GLU A 87 -7.13 -1.34 21.99
C GLU A 87 -5.86 -0.53 22.25
N VAL A 88 -6.02 0.78 22.39
CA VAL A 88 -4.94 1.69 22.82
C VAL A 88 -4.33 1.20 24.13
N GLY A 89 -2.99 1.20 24.20
CA GLY A 89 -2.21 0.69 25.30
C GLY A 89 -1.80 -0.79 25.19
N ASN A 90 -2.46 -1.57 24.31
CA ASN A 90 -2.04 -2.94 24.07
C ASN A 90 -0.69 -3.00 23.35
N LYS A 91 0.02 -4.10 23.55
CA LYS A 91 1.36 -4.31 23.00
C LYS A 91 1.35 -5.38 21.93
N ILE A 92 2.07 -5.10 20.84
CA ILE A 92 2.37 -6.01 19.74
C ILE A 92 3.88 -6.08 19.58
N THR A 93 4.38 -6.98 18.74
CA THR A 93 5.78 -6.93 18.33
C THR A 93 5.88 -6.66 16.84
N VAL A 94 6.87 -5.87 16.46
CA VAL A 94 7.11 -5.45 15.08
C VAL A 94 8.57 -5.65 14.74
N ARG A 95 8.87 -6.30 13.62
CA ARG A 95 10.22 -6.44 13.09
C ARG A 95 10.27 -6.05 11.62
N GLY A 96 11.36 -5.43 11.20
CA GLY A 96 11.56 -4.89 9.86
C GLY A 96 12.50 -3.69 9.85
N PRO A 97 12.48 -2.85 8.80
CA PRO A 97 11.63 -2.95 7.61
C PRO A 97 12.12 -4.04 6.65
N TYR A 98 11.23 -4.51 5.78
CA TYR A 98 11.53 -5.52 4.76
C TYR A 98 11.08 -5.05 3.39
N GLY A 99 11.74 -5.60 2.36
CA GLY A 99 11.38 -5.42 0.98
C GLY A 99 11.97 -4.18 0.31
N LYS A 100 11.87 -4.19 -1.02
CA LYS A 100 12.27 -3.10 -1.90
C LYS A 100 11.21 -1.99 -1.82
N ASN A 101 11.65 -0.75 -1.75
CA ASN A 101 10.79 0.43 -1.72
C ASN A 101 10.39 0.90 -3.13
N PHE A 102 9.40 1.77 -3.22
CA PHE A 102 9.14 2.56 -4.41
C PHE A 102 10.34 3.47 -4.71
N PRO A 103 10.71 3.67 -6.00
CA PRO A 103 11.90 4.43 -6.38
C PRO A 103 11.64 5.95 -6.33
N VAL A 104 11.22 6.45 -5.16
CA VAL A 104 10.87 7.86 -4.93
C VAL A 104 12.06 8.80 -5.09
N GLU A 105 13.27 8.33 -4.84
CA GLU A 105 14.52 9.10 -5.03
C GLU A 105 15.18 8.83 -6.39
N GLY A 106 14.48 8.15 -7.29
CA GLY A 106 14.96 7.75 -8.61
C GLY A 106 13.89 8.00 -9.68
N ASP A 107 13.29 6.92 -10.16
CA ASP A 107 12.41 6.93 -11.34
C ASP A 107 11.15 7.80 -11.18
N PHE A 108 10.74 8.11 -9.94
CA PHE A 108 9.58 8.96 -9.67
C PHE A 108 9.89 10.46 -9.64
N LEU A 109 11.18 10.84 -9.50
CA LEU A 109 11.56 12.27 -9.40
C LEU A 109 11.17 13.05 -10.66
N GLY A 110 10.48 14.18 -10.45
CA GLY A 110 10.03 15.09 -11.50
C GLY A 110 8.93 14.53 -12.41
N LYS A 111 8.40 13.32 -12.10
CA LYS A 111 7.37 12.68 -12.93
C LYS A 111 5.97 13.05 -12.47
N ASP A 112 5.05 13.07 -13.41
CA ASP A 112 3.63 13.01 -13.14
C ASP A 112 3.28 11.59 -12.72
N MET A 113 2.56 11.44 -11.60
CA MET A 113 2.28 10.17 -10.95
C MET A 113 0.81 9.78 -11.07
N LEU A 114 0.57 8.51 -11.37
CA LEU A 114 -0.76 7.90 -11.39
C LEU A 114 -0.81 6.75 -10.38
N PHE A 115 -1.56 6.91 -9.30
CA PHE A 115 -1.80 5.85 -8.32
C PHE A 115 -3.17 5.22 -8.55
N ILE A 116 -3.21 3.90 -8.71
CA ILE A 116 -4.44 3.15 -8.94
C ILE A 116 -4.59 2.10 -7.86
N ALA A 117 -5.63 2.24 -7.04
CA ALA A 117 -5.86 1.38 -5.89
C ALA A 117 -7.23 0.69 -5.92
N GLY A 118 -7.29 -0.54 -5.38
CA GLY A 118 -8.54 -1.26 -5.14
C GLY A 118 -8.64 -1.78 -3.71
N GLY A 119 -9.68 -1.37 -2.99
CA GLY A 119 -9.91 -1.79 -1.60
C GLY A 119 -8.71 -1.52 -0.70
N ILE A 120 -8.27 -2.54 0.06
CA ILE A 120 -7.10 -2.41 0.96
C ILE A 120 -5.77 -2.21 0.21
N GLY A 121 -5.73 -2.36 -1.10
CA GLY A 121 -4.56 -2.01 -1.91
C GLY A 121 -4.15 -0.54 -1.84
N LEU A 122 -5.00 0.33 -1.28
CA LEU A 122 -4.62 1.70 -0.96
C LEU A 122 -3.53 1.75 0.14
N ALA A 123 -3.52 0.83 1.07
CA ALA A 123 -2.62 0.82 2.22
C ALA A 123 -1.12 0.95 1.88
N PRO A 124 -0.53 0.11 1.00
CA PRO A 124 0.86 0.31 0.58
C PRO A 124 1.07 1.59 -0.23
N LEU A 125 0.06 2.06 -0.98
CA LEU A 125 0.15 3.29 -1.78
C LEU A 125 0.04 4.54 -0.92
N ARG A 126 -0.70 4.52 0.20
CA ARG A 126 -0.83 5.65 1.12
C ARG A 126 0.53 6.16 1.59
N SER A 127 1.46 5.27 1.91
CA SER A 127 2.82 5.65 2.34
C SER A 127 3.56 6.46 1.27
N VAL A 128 3.50 6.06 0.00
CA VAL A 128 4.19 6.76 -1.09
C VAL A 128 3.45 8.02 -1.53
N ILE A 129 2.12 8.02 -1.54
CA ILE A 129 1.31 9.21 -1.85
C ILE A 129 1.61 10.32 -0.85
N ASN A 130 1.59 10.00 0.45
CA ASN A 130 1.91 10.96 1.51
C ASN A 130 3.38 11.40 1.49
N TYR A 131 4.31 10.50 1.15
CA TYR A 131 5.71 10.88 0.95
C TYR A 131 5.86 11.92 -0.17
N ILE A 132 5.19 11.72 -1.30
CA ILE A 132 5.19 12.65 -2.43
C ILE A 132 4.53 13.98 -2.05
N ARG A 133 3.43 13.94 -1.31
CA ARG A 133 2.77 15.13 -0.78
C ARG A 133 3.70 15.94 0.12
N ASP A 134 4.37 15.29 1.06
CA ASP A 134 5.31 15.93 1.99
C ASP A 134 6.55 16.51 1.30
N ASN A 135 6.86 16.03 0.09
CA ASN A 135 7.98 16.48 -0.76
C ASN A 135 7.49 17.06 -2.09
N ARG A 136 6.37 17.75 -2.08
CA ARG A 136 5.56 18.12 -3.24
C ARG A 136 6.34 18.72 -4.42
N SER A 137 7.25 19.64 -4.14
CA SER A 137 8.05 20.35 -5.15
C SER A 137 9.00 19.48 -5.98
N ARG A 138 9.20 18.23 -5.57
CA ARG A 138 10.11 17.27 -6.23
C ARG A 138 9.42 16.41 -7.29
N TYR A 139 8.10 16.49 -7.39
CA TYR A 139 7.27 15.64 -8.26
C TYR A 139 6.35 16.48 -9.13
N GLY A 140 5.89 15.91 -10.24
CA GLY A 140 4.88 16.48 -11.11
C GLY A 140 3.47 16.33 -10.55
N LYS A 141 2.45 16.38 -11.39
CA LYS A 141 1.04 16.19 -10.99
C LYS A 141 0.82 14.79 -10.41
N VAL A 142 -0.09 14.69 -9.46
CA VAL A 142 -0.50 13.41 -8.88
C VAL A 142 -1.96 13.14 -9.21
N THR A 143 -2.22 11.98 -9.76
CA THR A 143 -3.58 11.48 -9.99
C THR A 143 -3.77 10.19 -9.20
N VAL A 144 -4.84 10.14 -8.41
CA VAL A 144 -5.23 8.96 -7.65
C VAL A 144 -6.56 8.46 -8.18
N VAL A 145 -6.62 7.21 -8.65
CA VAL A 145 -7.86 6.52 -9.00
C VAL A 145 -8.06 5.41 -7.98
N TYR A 146 -9.07 5.52 -7.13
CA TYR A 146 -9.30 4.59 -6.06
C TYR A 146 -10.73 4.06 -6.07
N GLY A 147 -10.87 2.75 -5.98
CA GLY A 147 -12.17 2.09 -5.94
C GLY A 147 -12.32 1.06 -4.85
N ALA A 148 -13.57 0.83 -4.45
CA ALA A 148 -13.95 -0.20 -3.50
C ALA A 148 -15.31 -0.80 -3.90
N ARG A 149 -15.72 -1.90 -3.26
CA ARG A 149 -17.00 -2.55 -3.55
C ARG A 149 -18.20 -1.66 -3.23
N SER A 150 -18.10 -0.88 -2.16
CA SER A 150 -19.13 0.06 -1.71
C SER A 150 -18.49 1.28 -1.06
N LYS A 151 -19.28 2.33 -0.83
CA LYS A 151 -18.87 3.53 -0.08
C LYS A 151 -18.30 3.19 1.30
N ALA A 152 -18.87 2.21 1.99
CA ALA A 152 -18.43 1.78 3.33
C ALA A 152 -17.09 1.01 3.30
N ASP A 153 -16.64 0.52 2.15
CA ASP A 153 -15.37 -0.19 1.97
C ASP A 153 -14.20 0.73 1.57
N LEU A 154 -14.43 2.03 1.41
CA LEU A 154 -13.38 3.01 1.10
C LEU A 154 -12.53 3.28 2.34
N VAL A 155 -11.28 2.83 2.31
CA VAL A 155 -10.28 3.03 3.37
C VAL A 155 -9.73 4.45 3.32
N ASP A 156 -9.37 5.03 4.46
CA ASP A 156 -8.77 6.37 4.59
C ASP A 156 -9.59 7.51 3.93
N ILE A 157 -10.92 7.34 3.80
CA ILE A 157 -11.78 8.28 3.06
C ILE A 157 -11.74 9.71 3.61
N GLU A 158 -11.61 9.86 4.92
CA GLU A 158 -11.50 11.17 5.55
C GLU A 158 -10.18 11.88 5.21
N GLU A 159 -9.07 11.15 5.19
CA GLU A 159 -7.77 11.70 4.74
C GLU A 159 -7.81 12.08 3.26
N ILE A 160 -8.40 11.23 2.44
CA ILE A 160 -8.58 11.51 1.00
C ILE A 160 -9.35 12.82 0.80
N LYS A 161 -10.50 12.96 1.45
CA LYS A 161 -11.38 14.14 1.30
C LYS A 161 -10.83 15.42 1.92
N ASN A 162 -10.16 15.31 3.06
CA ASN A 162 -9.74 16.49 3.80
C ASN A 162 -8.32 16.94 3.47
N GLU A 163 -7.48 16.03 2.96
CA GLU A 163 -6.07 16.32 2.72
C GLU A 163 -5.71 16.21 1.24
N TRP A 164 -5.93 15.04 0.60
CA TRP A 164 -5.45 14.82 -0.77
C TRP A 164 -6.20 15.66 -1.81
N THR A 165 -7.52 15.80 -1.68
CA THR A 165 -8.30 16.61 -2.63
C THR A 165 -8.02 18.11 -2.50
N ASN A 166 -7.44 18.55 -1.39
CA ASN A 166 -7.08 19.95 -1.15
C ASN A 166 -5.61 20.27 -1.49
N GLU A 167 -4.82 19.24 -1.83
CA GLU A 167 -3.41 19.42 -2.18
C GLU A 167 -3.28 19.97 -3.61
N PRO A 168 -2.46 20.99 -3.85
CA PRO A 168 -2.20 21.50 -5.20
C PRO A 168 -1.67 20.42 -6.15
N ASP A 169 -2.18 20.38 -7.39
CA ASP A 169 -1.83 19.43 -8.43
C ASP A 169 -2.11 17.95 -8.05
N PHE A 170 -3.04 17.71 -7.13
CA PHE A 170 -3.61 16.41 -6.83
C PHE A 170 -5.01 16.28 -7.43
N ASN A 171 -5.22 15.26 -8.25
CA ASN A 171 -6.52 14.88 -8.77
C ASN A 171 -6.92 13.54 -8.16
N VAL A 172 -8.08 13.47 -7.51
CA VAL A 172 -8.58 12.25 -6.88
C VAL A 172 -9.90 11.83 -7.50
N TYR A 173 -9.93 10.63 -8.00
CA TYR A 173 -11.09 10.00 -8.63
C TYR A 173 -11.49 8.76 -7.83
N LEU A 174 -12.68 8.79 -7.26
CA LEU A 174 -13.24 7.71 -6.45
C LEU A 174 -14.32 6.97 -7.23
N THR A 175 -14.37 5.63 -7.08
CA THR A 175 -15.41 4.81 -7.68
C THR A 175 -15.86 3.71 -6.70
N ILE A 176 -17.10 3.27 -6.84
CA ILE A 176 -17.62 2.09 -6.14
C ILE A 176 -18.21 1.09 -7.14
N ASP A 177 -18.04 -0.21 -6.87
CA ASP A 177 -18.53 -1.25 -7.77
C ASP A 177 -20.06 -1.32 -7.78
N ASN A 178 -20.67 -1.18 -6.59
CA ASN A 178 -22.11 -1.32 -6.40
C ASN A 178 -22.77 0.05 -6.21
N PRO A 179 -23.84 0.37 -6.93
CA PRO A 179 -24.58 1.62 -6.73
C PRO A 179 -25.05 1.79 -5.28
N ASP A 180 -24.95 3.01 -4.77
CA ASP A 180 -25.40 3.39 -3.43
C ASP A 180 -26.15 4.73 -3.55
N PRO A 181 -27.39 4.86 -3.03
CA PRO A 181 -28.16 6.10 -3.13
C PRO A 181 -27.50 7.32 -2.47
N GLU A 182 -26.59 7.08 -1.52
CA GLU A 182 -25.82 8.14 -0.85
C GLU A 182 -24.45 8.40 -1.51
N TRP A 183 -24.20 7.84 -2.69
CA TRP A 183 -22.96 8.01 -3.44
C TRP A 183 -23.24 8.87 -4.68
N ASP A 184 -22.57 10.02 -4.76
CA ASP A 184 -22.66 10.99 -5.86
C ASP A 184 -21.47 10.91 -6.83
N GLY A 185 -20.51 10.02 -6.55
CA GLY A 185 -19.34 9.80 -7.39
C GLY A 185 -19.58 8.76 -8.50
N HIS A 186 -18.49 8.38 -9.16
CA HIS A 186 -18.52 7.36 -10.22
C HIS A 186 -18.93 5.98 -9.68
N VAL A 187 -19.70 5.23 -10.47
CA VAL A 187 -20.10 3.84 -10.19
C VAL A 187 -19.56 2.96 -11.33
N GLY A 188 -18.67 2.04 -10.98
CA GLY A 188 -18.04 1.13 -11.94
C GLY A 188 -16.71 0.59 -11.41
N PHE A 189 -16.17 -0.39 -12.11
CA PHE A 189 -14.89 -1.00 -11.76
C PHE A 189 -13.71 -0.08 -12.08
N VAL A 190 -12.70 -0.09 -11.23
CA VAL A 190 -11.48 0.70 -11.39
C VAL A 190 -10.86 0.58 -12.81
N PRO A 191 -10.70 -0.62 -13.40
CA PRO A 191 -10.13 -0.72 -14.76
C PRO A 191 -10.93 0.03 -15.84
N SER A 192 -12.25 0.01 -15.76
CA SER A 192 -13.12 0.74 -16.70
C SER A 192 -12.99 2.25 -16.50
N TYR A 193 -13.02 2.68 -15.25
CA TYR A 193 -12.90 4.10 -14.92
C TYR A 193 -11.56 4.69 -15.36
N VAL A 194 -10.46 3.95 -15.20
CA VAL A 194 -9.12 4.37 -15.70
C VAL A 194 -9.16 4.62 -17.21
N LYS A 195 -9.84 3.76 -18.00
CA LYS A 195 -10.00 3.94 -19.45
C LYS A 195 -10.85 5.17 -19.79
N GLU A 196 -11.95 5.38 -19.06
CA GLU A 196 -12.87 6.50 -19.26
C GLU A 196 -12.19 7.86 -19.00
N LEU A 197 -11.27 7.91 -18.03
CA LEU A 197 -10.52 9.13 -17.70
C LEU A 197 -9.53 9.56 -18.78
N GLY A 198 -9.14 8.67 -19.70
CA GLY A 198 -8.24 9.01 -20.82
C GLY A 198 -6.92 9.62 -20.38
N LEU A 199 -6.28 9.01 -19.38
CA LEU A 199 -5.09 9.54 -18.71
C LEU A 199 -3.86 9.59 -19.64
N ASP A 200 -2.97 10.57 -19.40
CA ASP A 200 -1.73 10.73 -20.17
C ASP A 200 -0.77 9.56 -19.93
N SER A 201 -0.41 8.86 -21.00
CA SER A 201 0.49 7.71 -20.97
C SER A 201 1.96 8.03 -20.62
N ASN A 202 2.33 9.32 -20.54
CA ASN A 202 3.64 9.75 -20.07
C ASN A 202 3.77 9.74 -18.52
N MET A 203 2.67 9.55 -17.81
CA MET A 203 2.69 9.42 -16.36
C MET A 203 3.39 8.12 -15.94
N THR A 204 3.98 8.11 -14.74
CA THR A 204 4.41 6.88 -14.08
C THR A 204 3.26 6.33 -13.24
N ALA A 205 2.81 5.12 -13.58
CA ALA A 205 1.68 4.48 -12.92
C ALA A 205 2.13 3.52 -11.80
N VAL A 206 1.37 3.47 -10.71
CA VAL A 206 1.58 2.56 -9.59
C VAL A 206 0.24 1.90 -9.23
N LEU A 207 0.20 0.57 -9.32
CA LEU A 207 -1.03 -0.21 -9.10
C LEU A 207 -0.92 -1.05 -7.83
N CYS A 208 -2.01 -1.10 -7.06
CA CYS A 208 -2.14 -2.06 -5.98
C CYS A 208 -3.61 -2.43 -5.73
N GLY A 209 -3.90 -3.71 -5.58
CA GLY A 209 -5.26 -4.20 -5.36
C GLY A 209 -5.42 -5.68 -5.67
N PRO A 210 -6.65 -6.16 -5.81
CA PRO A 210 -6.91 -7.55 -6.18
C PRO A 210 -6.26 -7.93 -7.52
N PRO A 211 -5.71 -9.15 -7.66
CA PRO A 211 -5.01 -9.58 -8.87
C PRO A 211 -5.82 -9.37 -10.16
N ILE A 212 -7.11 -9.64 -10.13
CA ILE A 212 -8.00 -9.44 -11.27
C ILE A 212 -8.12 -7.96 -11.68
N MET A 213 -8.16 -7.04 -10.70
CA MET A 213 -8.15 -5.60 -10.96
C MET A 213 -6.82 -5.18 -11.60
N ILE A 214 -5.69 -5.62 -11.03
CA ILE A 214 -4.35 -5.30 -11.57
C ILE A 214 -4.26 -5.76 -13.03
N LYS A 215 -4.67 -7.00 -13.33
CA LYS A 215 -4.66 -7.58 -14.70
C LYS A 215 -5.41 -6.70 -15.70
N PHE A 216 -6.67 -6.38 -15.42
CA PHE A 216 -7.47 -5.58 -16.34
C PHE A 216 -7.05 -4.10 -16.37
N THR A 217 -6.58 -3.54 -15.27
CA THR A 217 -6.03 -2.17 -15.25
C THR A 217 -4.78 -2.10 -16.11
N LEU A 218 -3.85 -3.04 -15.96
CA LEU A 218 -2.64 -3.08 -16.79
C LEU A 218 -2.99 -3.18 -18.28
N GLN A 219 -3.93 -4.06 -18.64
CA GLN A 219 -4.40 -4.15 -20.02
C GLN A 219 -4.94 -2.80 -20.51
N GLY A 220 -5.78 -2.14 -19.72
CA GLY A 220 -6.30 -0.81 -20.04
C GLY A 220 -5.22 0.27 -20.19
N LEU A 221 -4.22 0.27 -19.33
CA LEU A 221 -3.09 1.20 -19.43
C LEU A 221 -2.28 0.97 -20.71
N LEU A 222 -2.02 -0.28 -21.08
CA LEU A 222 -1.33 -0.62 -22.34
C LEU A 222 -2.14 -0.17 -23.57
N GLU A 223 -3.46 -0.31 -23.56
CA GLU A 223 -4.34 0.20 -24.61
C GLU A 223 -4.32 1.73 -24.70
N LEU A 224 -4.12 2.43 -23.57
CA LEU A 224 -3.93 3.89 -23.50
C LEU A 224 -2.51 4.33 -23.91
N GLY A 225 -1.59 3.40 -24.18
CA GLY A 225 -0.22 3.68 -24.62
C GLY A 225 0.81 3.75 -23.53
N PHE A 226 0.48 3.39 -22.27
CA PHE A 226 1.48 3.27 -21.20
C PHE A 226 2.46 2.14 -21.55
N LYS A 227 3.73 2.34 -21.16
CA LYS A 227 4.77 1.31 -21.30
C LYS A 227 4.96 0.59 -19.98
N LYS A 228 5.16 -0.74 -20.00
CA LYS A 228 5.37 -1.55 -18.79
C LYS A 228 6.51 -1.06 -17.91
N GLU A 229 7.55 -0.48 -18.51
CA GLU A 229 8.71 0.12 -17.81
C GLU A 229 8.34 1.36 -16.98
N HIS A 230 7.17 1.97 -17.21
CA HIS A 230 6.64 3.09 -16.44
C HIS A 230 5.48 2.68 -15.53
N VAL A 231 5.26 1.40 -15.37
CA VAL A 231 4.17 0.86 -14.52
C VAL A 231 4.76 0.01 -13.40
N TYR A 232 4.39 0.32 -12.19
CA TYR A 232 4.82 -0.38 -10.98
C TYR A 232 3.63 -1.05 -10.31
N THR A 233 3.87 -2.18 -9.63
CA THR A 233 2.87 -2.85 -8.79
C THR A 233 3.51 -3.41 -7.54
N THR A 234 2.67 -3.83 -6.59
CA THR A 234 3.12 -4.59 -5.44
C THR A 234 2.58 -6.02 -5.53
N LEU A 235 3.45 -7.00 -5.26
CA LEU A 235 3.05 -8.40 -5.13
C LEU A 235 2.90 -8.76 -3.66
N GLU A 236 1.81 -9.43 -3.34
CA GLU A 236 1.54 -9.94 -2.00
C GLU A 236 1.61 -11.47 -1.98
N LEU A 237 2.52 -12.01 -1.19
CA LEU A 237 2.67 -13.44 -0.95
C LEU A 237 2.81 -13.73 0.55
N ARG A 238 2.60 -15.00 0.91
CA ARG A 238 2.82 -15.46 2.29
C ARG A 238 4.31 -15.39 2.66
N MET A 239 4.74 -14.25 3.16
CA MET A 239 6.09 -14.05 3.65
C MET A 239 6.23 -14.58 5.08
N LYS A 240 7.37 -15.22 5.38
CA LYS A 240 7.69 -15.75 6.72
C LYS A 240 8.99 -15.17 7.27
N CYS A 241 10.12 -15.33 6.58
CA CYS A 241 11.41 -14.88 7.10
C CYS A 241 11.64 -13.37 6.89
N GLY A 242 11.11 -12.76 5.83
CA GLY A 242 11.34 -11.36 5.45
C GLY A 242 12.69 -11.10 4.74
N ILE A 243 13.56 -12.14 4.56
CA ILE A 243 14.96 -12.00 4.14
C ILE A 243 15.37 -12.95 3.00
N GLY A 244 14.43 -13.53 2.27
CA GLY A 244 14.71 -14.39 1.11
C GLY A 244 15.30 -15.77 1.45
N LYS A 245 15.13 -16.29 2.68
CA LYS A 245 15.74 -17.57 3.08
C LYS A 245 14.79 -18.77 3.07
N CYS A 246 13.52 -18.59 3.43
CA CYS A 246 12.61 -19.72 3.65
C CYS A 246 11.91 -20.23 2.39
N GLY A 247 12.00 -19.52 1.26
CA GLY A 247 11.38 -19.92 -0.02
C GLY A 247 9.86 -19.74 -0.11
N ARG A 248 9.18 -19.27 0.96
CA ARG A 248 7.71 -19.20 0.99
C ARG A 248 7.11 -18.15 0.06
N CYS A 249 7.86 -17.11 -0.24
CA CYS A 249 7.43 -15.98 -1.07
C CYS A 249 8.19 -15.92 -2.40
N ASN A 250 8.66 -17.06 -2.90
CA ASN A 250 9.32 -17.07 -4.19
C ASN A 250 8.29 -17.01 -5.32
N VAL A 251 8.65 -16.28 -6.38
CA VAL A 251 7.96 -16.21 -7.67
C VAL A 251 9.05 -16.37 -8.71
N GLY A 252 9.06 -17.48 -9.42
CA GLY A 252 10.18 -17.82 -10.30
C GLY A 252 11.51 -17.78 -9.54
N ASN A 253 12.41 -16.93 -9.97
CA ASN A 253 13.75 -16.74 -9.37
C ASN A 253 13.81 -15.57 -8.37
N LYS A 254 12.68 -14.93 -8.04
CA LYS A 254 12.59 -13.78 -7.12
C LYS A 254 11.98 -14.18 -5.79
N PHE A 255 12.39 -13.51 -4.72
CA PHE A 255 11.75 -13.57 -3.41
C PHE A 255 11.05 -12.25 -3.10
N VAL A 256 9.71 -12.23 -3.03
CA VAL A 256 8.93 -11.00 -2.83
C VAL A 256 9.38 -10.21 -1.58
N CYS A 257 9.76 -10.89 -0.50
CA CYS A 257 10.25 -10.21 0.71
C CYS A 257 11.64 -9.56 0.60
N LYS A 258 12.38 -9.82 -0.49
CA LYS A 258 13.74 -9.31 -0.70
C LYS A 258 13.84 -8.51 -1.99
N ASP A 259 13.34 -9.09 -3.10
CA ASP A 259 13.42 -8.52 -4.45
C ASP A 259 12.22 -7.61 -4.76
N GLY A 260 11.11 -7.75 -4.00
CA GLY A 260 9.91 -6.94 -3.95
C GLY A 260 9.68 -6.36 -2.54
N PRO A 261 8.44 -6.02 -2.14
CA PRO A 261 7.16 -6.28 -2.84
C PRO A 261 6.94 -5.41 -4.07
N VAL A 262 7.66 -4.31 -4.22
CA VAL A 262 7.54 -3.37 -5.34
C VAL A 262 8.30 -3.92 -6.55
N PHE A 263 7.59 -4.08 -7.66
CA PHE A 263 8.14 -4.51 -8.93
C PHE A 263 7.68 -3.58 -10.05
N ARG A 264 8.54 -3.38 -11.03
CA ARG A 264 8.16 -2.79 -12.30
C ARG A 264 7.51 -3.87 -13.18
N MET A 265 6.52 -3.52 -13.99
CA MET A 265 5.71 -4.51 -14.70
C MET A 265 6.48 -5.30 -15.78
N ASP A 266 7.54 -4.73 -16.35
CA ASP A 266 8.44 -5.45 -17.26
C ASP A 266 9.33 -6.48 -16.52
N GLU A 267 9.61 -6.28 -15.22
CA GLU A 267 10.32 -7.27 -14.39
C GLU A 267 9.45 -8.50 -14.07
N ILE A 268 8.12 -8.36 -14.14
CA ILE A 268 7.15 -9.44 -13.85
C ILE A 268 6.92 -10.31 -15.09
N ASP A 269 7.08 -9.80 -16.30
CA ASP A 269 6.94 -10.57 -17.53
C ASP A 269 7.92 -11.75 -17.62
N GLU A 270 9.00 -11.70 -16.85
CA GLU A 270 9.97 -12.79 -16.72
C GLU A 270 9.54 -13.86 -15.69
N LEU A 271 8.42 -13.63 -14.98
CA LEU A 271 7.90 -14.57 -13.97
C LEU A 271 6.93 -15.56 -14.61
N PRO A 272 6.74 -16.76 -14.01
CA PRO A 272 5.77 -17.74 -14.50
C PRO A 272 4.35 -17.18 -14.56
N ASP A 273 3.53 -17.69 -15.52
CA ASP A 273 2.15 -17.28 -15.79
C ASP A 273 1.15 -17.42 -14.60
N GLU A 274 1.61 -17.89 -13.46
CA GLU A 274 0.82 -18.06 -12.24
C GLU A 274 0.53 -16.71 -11.50
N TYR A 275 1.05 -15.59 -12.03
CA TYR A 275 0.95 -14.24 -11.43
C TYR A 275 0.47 -13.20 -12.43
#